data_3e1eac10b47cd5ee31d98025a905bb95
#
_entry.id   3e1eac10b47cd5ee31d98025a905bb95
#
_cell.length_a   1.000
_cell.length_b   1.000
_cell.length_c   1.000
_cell.angle_alpha   90.00
_cell.angle_beta   90.00
_cell.angle_gamma   90.00
#
_symmetry.space_group_name_H-M   'P 1'
#
loop_
_entity.id
_entity.type
_entity.pdbx_description
1 polymer ?
#
loop_
_entity_poly.entity_id
_entity_poly.type
_entity_poly.pdbx_seq_one_letter_code
_entity_poly.pdbx_strand_id
1 'polypeptide(L)'
;MPVPVLVGSWHSIDGLVLSVPQPARDLIEAFWPGGLSLVVRQAPSLAWDLGDTDGTVMLRMPLHPVAIDVLREVGPMAVSSANVSGRPPATTADEAREQLGDEIAVY
;
A
#
# COMPACT_ATOMS: atom_id res chain seq x y z
N MET A 1 0.66 -0.32 -14.62
CA MET A 1 1.59 0.07 -13.56
C MET A 1 1.26 -0.71 -12.29
N PRO A 2 2.23 -1.34 -11.64
CA PRO A 2 1.95 -2.10 -10.42
C PRO A 2 1.38 -1.21 -9.31
N VAL A 3 0.46 -1.76 -8.52
CA VAL A 3 -0.21 -1.04 -7.45
C VAL A 3 0.44 -1.42 -6.12
N PRO A 4 0.97 -0.46 -5.36
CA PRO A 4 1.53 -0.75 -4.05
C PRO A 4 0.45 -1.08 -3.03
N VAL A 5 0.83 -1.83 -1.99
CA VAL A 5 -0.04 -2.21 -0.89
C VAL A 5 0.49 -1.60 0.40
N LEU A 6 -0.36 -0.88 1.12
CA LEU A 6 -0.05 -0.37 2.45
C LEU A 6 -0.51 -1.34 3.53
N VAL A 7 0.31 -1.47 4.57
CA VAL A 7 0.00 -2.29 5.74
C VAL A 7 0.09 -1.47 7.02
N GLY A 8 -0.74 -1.81 8.01
CA GLY A 8 -0.78 -1.13 9.31
C GLY A 8 0.11 -1.78 10.36
N SER A 9 0.69 -2.92 10.04
CA SER A 9 1.57 -3.68 10.91
C SER A 9 2.42 -4.59 10.04
N TRP A 10 3.67 -4.83 10.43
CA TRP A 10 4.51 -5.77 9.70
C TRP A 10 3.99 -7.23 9.78
N HIS A 11 3.18 -7.56 10.78
CA HIS A 11 2.52 -8.86 10.87
C HIS A 11 1.50 -9.09 9.76
N SER A 12 0.92 -8.01 9.23
CA SER A 12 -0.12 -8.10 8.18
C SER A 12 0.40 -8.62 6.86
N ILE A 13 1.72 -8.68 6.66
CA ILE A 13 2.30 -9.14 5.40
C ILE A 13 2.24 -10.65 5.21
N ASP A 14 2.04 -11.43 6.27
CA ASP A 14 2.11 -12.89 6.22
C ASP A 14 1.14 -13.51 5.20
N GLY A 15 -0.04 -12.90 5.01
CA GLY A 15 -1.01 -13.35 4.02
C GLY A 15 -0.76 -12.83 2.61
N LEU A 16 0.18 -11.91 2.43
CA LEU A 16 0.44 -11.22 1.17
C LEU A 16 1.68 -11.75 0.44
N VAL A 17 2.61 -12.35 1.17
CA VAL A 17 3.93 -12.72 0.67
C VAL A 17 4.15 -14.22 0.76
N LEU A 18 4.94 -14.75 -0.18
CA LEU A 18 5.34 -16.15 -0.17
C LEU A 18 6.29 -16.43 1.00
N SER A 19 7.23 -15.55 1.21
CA SER A 19 8.19 -15.62 2.31
C SER A 19 8.80 -14.23 2.53
N VAL A 20 9.36 -14.02 3.72
CA VAL A 20 10.09 -12.78 4.03
C VAL A 20 11.57 -13.13 4.18
N PRO A 21 12.40 -12.89 3.15
CA PRO A 21 13.83 -13.11 3.25
C PRO A 21 14.45 -12.30 4.38
N GLN A 22 15.55 -12.79 4.96
CA GLN A 22 16.19 -12.09 6.07
C GLN A 22 16.57 -10.63 5.75
N PRO A 23 17.10 -10.30 4.56
CA PRO A 23 17.36 -8.90 4.22
C PRO A 23 16.10 -8.03 4.28
N ALA A 24 14.95 -8.55 3.86
CA ALA A 24 13.68 -7.82 3.95
C ALA A 24 13.25 -7.63 5.40
N ARG A 25 13.41 -8.63 6.26
CA ARG A 25 13.11 -8.51 7.69
C ARG A 25 13.97 -7.43 8.35
N ASP A 26 15.26 -7.40 8.02
CA ASP A 26 16.19 -6.40 8.55
C ASP A 26 15.79 -4.98 8.13
N LEU A 27 15.35 -4.81 6.89
CA LEU A 27 14.89 -3.51 6.38
C LEU A 27 13.57 -3.07 7.03
N ILE A 28 12.64 -3.99 7.24
CA ILE A 28 11.38 -3.72 7.94
C ILE A 28 11.67 -3.24 9.36
N GLU A 29 12.51 -3.96 10.07
CA GLU A 29 12.86 -3.63 11.44
C GLU A 29 13.54 -2.26 11.55
N ALA A 30 14.39 -1.91 10.58
CA ALA A 30 15.14 -0.66 10.59
C ALA A 30 14.33 0.55 10.13
N PHE A 31 13.39 0.37 9.16
CA PHE A 31 12.81 1.50 8.43
C PHE A 31 11.28 1.60 8.44
N TRP A 32 10.57 0.57 8.87
CA TRP A 32 9.12 0.66 8.99
C TRP A 32 8.69 1.05 10.41
N PRO A 33 7.70 1.91 10.53
CA PRO A 33 6.99 2.65 9.49
C PRO A 33 7.84 3.77 8.88
N GLY A 34 7.60 4.06 7.60
CA GLY A 34 8.35 5.13 6.90
C GLY A 34 8.18 5.09 5.39
N GLY A 35 9.12 5.71 4.71
CA GLY A 35 9.10 5.85 3.26
C GLY A 35 9.59 4.65 2.45
N LEU A 36 10.12 3.62 3.13
CA LEU A 36 10.67 2.46 2.42
C LEU A 36 9.57 1.56 1.88
N SER A 37 9.56 1.33 0.58
CA SER A 37 8.76 0.29 -0.08
C SER A 37 9.63 -0.92 -0.37
N LEU A 38 9.08 -2.11 -0.13
CA LEU A 38 9.75 -3.38 -0.41
C LEU A 38 9.00 -4.13 -1.49
N VAL A 39 9.73 -4.71 -2.43
CA VAL A 39 9.16 -5.60 -3.45
C VAL A 39 9.61 -7.03 -3.12
N VAL A 40 8.65 -7.88 -2.86
CA VAL A 40 8.87 -9.28 -2.47
C VAL A 40 7.96 -10.20 -3.27
N ARG A 41 8.20 -11.51 -3.23
CA ARG A 41 7.36 -12.48 -3.92
C ARG A 41 5.98 -12.52 -3.28
N GLN A 42 4.97 -12.42 -4.11
CA GLN A 42 3.56 -12.49 -3.75
C GLN A 42 3.19 -13.90 -3.29
N ALA A 43 2.33 -14.01 -2.28
CA ALA A 43 1.74 -15.29 -1.90
C ALA A 43 0.90 -15.85 -3.05
N PRO A 44 1.04 -17.17 -3.39
CA PRO A 44 0.26 -17.75 -4.49
C PRO A 44 -1.26 -17.67 -4.27
N SER A 45 -1.70 -17.62 -3.02
CA SER A 45 -3.12 -17.50 -2.66
C SER A 45 -3.66 -16.09 -2.76
N LEU A 46 -2.82 -15.08 -2.98
CA LEU A 46 -3.28 -13.70 -3.09
C LEU A 46 -3.95 -13.47 -4.45
N ALA A 47 -5.27 -13.25 -4.42
CA ALA A 47 -6.10 -13.12 -5.62
C ALA A 47 -6.30 -11.66 -6.07
N TRP A 48 -5.53 -10.74 -5.54
CA TRP A 48 -5.65 -9.32 -5.87
C TRP A 48 -5.05 -9.01 -7.25
N ASP A 49 -5.76 -8.19 -8.01
CA ASP A 49 -5.23 -7.62 -9.24
C ASP A 49 -4.42 -6.36 -8.91
N LEU A 50 -3.12 -6.54 -8.80
CA LEU A 50 -2.17 -5.45 -8.50
C LEU A 50 -1.46 -4.92 -9.77
N GLY A 51 -1.97 -5.26 -10.94
CA GLY A 51 -1.35 -4.97 -12.21
C GLY A 51 -0.31 -6.03 -12.61
N ASP A 52 0.54 -5.70 -13.55
CA ASP A 52 1.57 -6.60 -14.06
C ASP A 52 2.81 -6.54 -13.15
N THR A 53 2.87 -7.44 -12.18
CA THR A 53 3.90 -7.45 -11.13
C THR A 53 4.88 -8.61 -11.25
N ASP A 54 4.71 -9.50 -12.23
CA ASP A 54 5.53 -10.72 -12.39
C ASP A 54 5.57 -11.59 -11.11
N GLY A 55 4.46 -11.64 -10.38
CA GLY A 55 4.36 -12.45 -9.16
C GLY A 55 4.98 -11.80 -7.93
N THR A 56 5.22 -10.50 -7.96
CA THR A 56 5.72 -9.73 -6.82
C THR A 56 4.64 -8.82 -6.24
N VAL A 57 4.85 -8.36 -5.02
CA VAL A 57 4.01 -7.34 -4.38
C VAL A 57 4.89 -6.27 -3.77
N MET A 58 4.49 -5.01 -3.94
CA MET A 58 5.17 -3.86 -3.32
C MET A 58 4.45 -3.51 -2.03
N LEU A 59 5.19 -3.48 -0.93
CA LEU A 59 4.65 -3.26 0.41
C LEU A 59 5.30 -2.05 1.07
N ARG A 60 4.50 -1.31 1.82
CA ARG A 60 4.98 -0.21 2.65
C ARG A 60 4.13 -0.10 3.91
N MET A 61 4.75 0.18 5.06
CA MET A 61 4.07 0.61 6.27
C MET A 61 4.27 2.11 6.43
N PRO A 62 3.23 2.94 6.19
CA PRO A 62 3.40 4.39 6.20
C PRO A 62 3.59 4.93 7.61
N LEU A 63 4.44 5.95 7.75
CA LEU A 63 4.59 6.68 9.01
C LEU A 63 3.54 7.81 9.06
N HIS A 64 2.31 7.44 9.28
CA HIS A 64 1.19 8.37 9.39
C HIS A 64 0.14 7.78 10.32
N PRO A 65 -0.13 8.40 11.48
CA PRO A 65 -1.01 7.81 12.49
C PRO A 65 -2.42 7.49 11.99
N VAL A 66 -3.03 8.39 11.21
CA VAL A 66 -4.37 8.16 10.66
C VAL A 66 -4.37 7.00 9.67
N ALA A 67 -3.39 6.96 8.77
CA ALA A 67 -3.27 5.87 7.81
C ALA A 67 -3.08 4.52 8.52
N ILE A 68 -2.23 4.47 9.53
CA ILE A 68 -2.00 3.25 10.32
C ILE A 68 -3.29 2.81 11.02
N ASP A 69 -4.04 3.73 11.61
CA ASP A 69 -5.30 3.39 12.28
C ASP A 69 -6.32 2.80 11.30
N VAL A 70 -6.46 3.38 10.12
CA VAL A 70 -7.35 2.85 9.06
C VAL A 70 -6.88 1.46 8.64
N LEU A 71 -5.59 1.28 8.39
CA LEU A 71 -5.05 0.00 7.94
C LEU A 71 -5.17 -1.11 9.00
N ARG A 72 -5.06 -0.76 10.27
CA ARG A 72 -5.29 -1.72 11.36
C ARG A 72 -6.74 -2.14 11.45
N GLU A 73 -7.66 -1.22 11.18
CA GLU A 73 -9.10 -1.50 11.23
C GLU A 73 -9.57 -2.33 10.04
N VAL A 74 -9.15 -1.99 8.83
CA VAL A 74 -9.67 -2.60 7.60
C VAL A 74 -8.72 -3.63 6.96
N GLY A 75 -7.47 -3.70 7.42
CA GLY A 75 -6.45 -4.57 6.84
C GLY A 75 -5.67 -3.92 5.71
N PRO A 76 -4.75 -4.66 5.07
CA PRO A 76 -3.94 -4.15 3.97
C PRO A 76 -4.78 -3.60 2.83
N MET A 77 -4.33 -2.51 2.21
CA MET A 77 -5.04 -1.83 1.13
C MET A 77 -4.13 -1.57 -0.05
N ALA A 78 -4.60 -1.91 -1.24
CA ALA A 78 -3.99 -1.44 -2.48
C ALA A 78 -4.28 0.04 -2.66
N VAL A 79 -3.27 0.83 -3.05
CA VAL A 79 -3.39 2.28 -3.10
C VAL A 79 -2.84 2.87 -4.40
N SER A 80 -3.32 4.05 -4.71
CA SER A 80 -2.76 4.88 -5.78
C SER A 80 -2.83 6.35 -5.36
N SER A 81 -2.21 7.23 -6.13
CA SER A 81 -2.34 8.67 -5.90
C SER A 81 -3.78 9.13 -6.16
N ALA A 82 -4.23 10.11 -5.39
CA ALA A 82 -5.58 10.67 -5.51
C ALA A 82 -5.59 11.79 -6.56
N ASN A 83 -5.69 11.38 -7.83
CA ASN A 83 -5.73 12.32 -8.95
C ASN A 83 -6.31 11.66 -10.20
N VAL A 84 -6.81 12.49 -11.10
CA VAL A 84 -7.07 12.08 -12.48
C VAL A 84 -5.73 11.87 -13.18
N SER A 85 -5.61 10.82 -13.96
CA SER A 85 -4.37 10.49 -14.68
C SER A 85 -3.83 11.70 -15.47
N GLY A 86 -2.56 12.00 -15.29
CA GLY A 86 -1.89 13.14 -15.93
C GLY A 86 -2.00 14.47 -15.18
N ARG A 87 -2.84 14.55 -14.13
CA ARG A 87 -2.94 15.71 -13.25
C ARG A 87 -2.09 15.50 -12.00
N PRO A 88 -1.66 16.58 -11.32
CA PRO A 88 -0.92 16.45 -10.06
C PRO A 88 -1.74 15.74 -8.99
N PRO A 89 -1.11 14.91 -8.14
CA PRO A 89 -1.78 14.31 -7.00
C PRO A 89 -2.39 15.35 -6.07
N ALA A 90 -3.59 15.08 -5.56
CA ALA A 90 -4.22 15.92 -4.56
C ALA A 90 -3.43 15.88 -3.24
N THR A 91 -3.31 17.04 -2.59
CA THR A 91 -2.65 17.15 -1.29
C THR A 91 -3.63 17.41 -0.15
N THR A 92 -4.91 17.58 -0.47
CA THR A 92 -6.00 17.74 0.49
C THR A 92 -7.19 16.87 0.08
N ALA A 93 -8.08 16.60 1.04
CA ALA A 93 -9.32 15.87 0.76
C ALA A 93 -10.22 16.66 -0.21
N ASP A 94 -10.26 17.97 -0.09
CA ASP A 94 -11.06 18.82 -0.98
C ASP A 94 -10.55 18.77 -2.42
N GLU A 95 -9.24 18.81 -2.62
CA GLU A 95 -8.63 18.66 -3.94
C GLU A 95 -8.91 17.27 -4.54
N ALA A 96 -8.85 16.22 -3.71
CA ALA A 96 -9.17 14.87 -4.14
C ALA A 96 -10.63 14.76 -4.58
N ARG A 97 -11.54 15.32 -3.80
CA ARG A 97 -12.97 15.33 -4.12
C ARG A 97 -13.24 16.12 -5.40
N GLU A 98 -12.56 17.23 -5.62
CA GLU A 98 -12.68 18.01 -6.85
C GLU A 98 -12.30 17.19 -8.08
N GLN A 99 -11.23 16.40 -8.01
CA GLN A 99 -10.77 15.60 -9.13
C GLN A 99 -11.60 14.32 -9.33
N LEU A 100 -11.93 13.61 -8.26
CA LEU A 100 -12.47 12.25 -8.32
C LEU A 100 -13.98 12.19 -8.09
N GLY A 101 -14.58 13.22 -7.49
CA GLY A 101 -16.03 13.33 -7.35
C GLY A 101 -16.68 12.14 -6.64
N ASP A 102 -17.76 11.65 -7.22
CA ASP A 102 -18.57 10.58 -6.65
C ASP A 102 -18.00 9.18 -6.89
N GLU A 103 -16.88 9.05 -7.59
CA GLU A 103 -16.23 7.76 -7.82
C GLU A 103 -15.60 7.18 -6.56
N ILE A 104 -15.39 8.00 -5.53
CA ILE A 104 -14.80 7.62 -4.25
C ILE A 104 -15.88 7.54 -3.18
N ALA A 105 -15.93 6.43 -2.47
CA ALA A 105 -16.93 6.19 -1.45
C ALA A 105 -16.78 7.10 -0.22
N VAL A 106 -15.54 7.37 0.20
CA VAL A 106 -15.23 8.16 1.40
C VAL A 106 -13.98 8.98 1.17
N TYR A 107 -14.06 10.23 1.56
CA TYR A 107 -12.90 11.11 1.59
C TYR A 107 -12.39 11.34 3.00
#